data_bf9aaddd1624fe7b2c000fd161660f02
#
_entry.id   bf9aaddd1624fe7b2c000fd161660f02
#
_cell.length_a   1.000
_cell.length_b   1.000
_cell.length_c   1.000
_cell.angle_alpha   90.00
_cell.angle_beta   90.00
_cell.angle_gamma   90.00
#
_symmetry.space_group_name_H-M   'P 1'
#
loop_
_entity.id
_entity.type
_entity.pdbx_description
1 polymer ?
#
loop_
_entity_poly.entity_id
_entity_poly.type
_entity_poly.pdbx_seq_one_letter_code
_entity_poly.pdbx_strand_id
1 'polypeptide(L)'
;MECAVLFADVAGSTALYEVLGDERAFALIEDCLSTMSVCTVELRGRVIKTIGDAVMSVFHTADDAAAAAAEMQLRVDRLGPAVGRSLGLRIGFHFGPVVAHEEDVFGDAVNLASRLCDLASKGQTVTDEDTARRLSDRYAPSLRKLFSVPVKGKAQEVALIELAWQPATEDRTLIVGAHARADGGQALLELDLDGVQVEMGPQRRKVTIGRDLEADFTIRDRSVSRAHAMIERRRERFVLVDHSSNGSFVTFEGRPETRVHHEELTLVGHG
;
A
#
# COMPACT_ATOMS: atom_id res chain seq x y z
N MET A 1 -24.87 1.64 -17.84
CA MET A 1 -25.06 0.75 -16.68
C MET A 1 -24.09 1.15 -15.59
N GLU A 2 -24.30 0.73 -14.34
CA GLU A 2 -23.30 0.93 -13.27
C GLU A 2 -22.62 -0.39 -12.95
N CYS A 3 -21.31 -0.35 -12.71
CA CYS A 3 -20.54 -1.51 -12.28
C CYS A 3 -19.24 -1.06 -11.59
N ALA A 4 -18.58 -1.96 -10.89
CA ALA A 4 -17.22 -1.74 -10.44
C ALA A 4 -16.24 -2.08 -11.57
N VAL A 5 -15.36 -1.15 -11.90
CA VAL A 5 -14.23 -1.35 -12.81
C VAL A 5 -12.98 -1.52 -11.96
N LEU A 6 -12.21 -2.56 -12.23
CA LEU A 6 -10.99 -2.90 -11.52
C LEU A 6 -9.83 -3.02 -12.51
N PHE A 7 -8.72 -2.38 -12.19
CA PHE A 7 -7.42 -2.59 -12.81
C PHE A 7 -6.49 -3.24 -11.81
N ALA A 8 -5.83 -4.30 -12.22
CA ALA A 8 -4.78 -4.96 -11.45
C ALA A 8 -3.53 -5.10 -12.32
N ASP A 9 -2.38 -4.64 -11.83
CA ASP A 9 -1.13 -4.51 -12.55
C ASP A 9 0.02 -5.12 -11.75
N VAL A 10 0.95 -5.81 -12.40
CA VAL A 10 2.10 -6.46 -11.73
C VAL A 10 3.13 -5.41 -11.36
N ALA A 11 3.31 -5.18 -10.06
CA ALA A 11 4.23 -4.16 -9.59
C ALA A 11 5.69 -4.51 -9.88
N GLY A 12 6.37 -3.62 -10.64
CA GLY A 12 7.80 -3.75 -10.93
C GLY A 12 8.14 -4.84 -11.94
N SER A 13 7.23 -5.14 -12.87
CA SER A 13 7.43 -6.10 -13.97
C SER A 13 8.72 -5.87 -14.76
N THR A 14 9.06 -4.62 -15.09
CA THR A 14 10.31 -4.27 -15.78
C THR A 14 11.54 -4.78 -15.03
N ALA A 15 11.60 -4.62 -13.72
CA ALA A 15 12.70 -5.11 -12.90
C ALA A 15 12.76 -6.66 -12.81
N LEU A 16 11.65 -7.34 -13.09
CA LEU A 16 11.66 -8.82 -13.18
C LEU A 16 12.44 -9.29 -14.41
N TYR A 17 12.29 -8.62 -15.54
CA TYR A 17 13.06 -8.95 -16.76
C TYR A 17 14.56 -8.78 -16.55
N GLU A 18 14.99 -7.72 -15.88
CA GLU A 18 16.41 -7.48 -15.59
C GLU A 18 17.03 -8.56 -14.69
N VAL A 19 16.25 -9.13 -13.78
CA VAL A 19 16.76 -10.05 -12.75
C VAL A 19 16.61 -11.52 -13.13
N LEU A 20 15.47 -11.88 -13.74
CA LEU A 20 15.14 -13.28 -14.06
C LEU A 20 15.49 -13.66 -15.50
N GLY A 21 15.72 -12.66 -16.37
CA GLY A 21 15.81 -12.81 -17.81
C GLY A 21 14.42 -12.95 -18.46
N ASP A 22 14.37 -12.75 -19.77
CA ASP A 22 13.12 -12.58 -20.52
C ASP A 22 12.16 -13.77 -20.39
N GLU A 23 12.63 -14.99 -20.57
CA GLU A 23 11.76 -16.18 -20.56
C GLU A 23 11.09 -16.42 -19.19
N ARG A 24 11.87 -16.31 -18.11
CA ARG A 24 11.34 -16.53 -16.76
C ARG A 24 10.45 -15.40 -16.28
N ALA A 25 10.80 -14.16 -16.61
CA ALA A 25 9.98 -12.99 -16.27
C ALA A 25 8.65 -13.07 -17.01
N PHE A 26 8.68 -13.40 -18.32
CA PHE A 26 7.47 -13.57 -19.13
C PHE A 26 6.55 -14.67 -18.55
N ALA A 27 7.09 -15.86 -18.27
CA ALA A 27 6.30 -16.95 -17.68
C ALA A 27 5.65 -16.55 -16.35
N LEU A 28 6.39 -15.83 -15.50
CA LEU A 28 5.88 -15.38 -14.21
C LEU A 28 4.78 -14.33 -14.35
N ILE A 29 4.91 -13.42 -15.31
CA ILE A 29 3.88 -12.41 -15.62
C ILE A 29 2.62 -13.10 -16.17
N GLU A 30 2.76 -14.08 -17.05
CA GLU A 30 1.66 -14.91 -17.55
C GLU A 30 0.92 -15.63 -16.40
N ASP A 31 1.66 -16.19 -15.43
CA ASP A 31 1.07 -16.81 -14.23
C ASP A 31 0.29 -15.79 -13.39
N CYS A 32 0.80 -14.54 -13.25
CA CYS A 32 0.09 -13.45 -12.58
C CYS A 32 -1.19 -13.07 -13.35
N LEU A 33 -1.12 -12.88 -14.66
CA LEU A 33 -2.27 -12.53 -15.52
C LEU A 33 -3.35 -13.63 -15.46
N SER A 34 -2.93 -14.88 -15.54
CA SER A 34 -3.83 -16.04 -15.39
C SER A 34 -4.50 -16.04 -14.02
N THR A 35 -3.73 -15.85 -12.95
CA THR A 35 -4.24 -15.76 -11.57
C THR A 35 -5.27 -14.65 -11.41
N MET A 36 -5.00 -13.45 -11.90
CA MET A 36 -5.93 -12.32 -11.84
C MET A 36 -7.21 -12.60 -12.62
N SER A 37 -7.10 -13.24 -13.80
CA SER A 37 -8.24 -13.62 -14.64
C SER A 37 -9.11 -14.67 -13.97
N VAL A 38 -8.50 -15.69 -13.36
CA VAL A 38 -9.21 -16.74 -12.62
C VAL A 38 -9.95 -16.13 -11.42
N CYS A 39 -9.29 -15.30 -10.60
CA CYS A 39 -9.94 -14.63 -9.47
C CYS A 39 -11.11 -13.76 -9.92
N THR A 40 -11.00 -13.08 -11.07
CA THR A 40 -12.09 -12.29 -11.63
C THR A 40 -13.32 -13.15 -11.88
N VAL A 41 -13.17 -14.29 -12.56
CA VAL A 41 -14.28 -15.17 -12.92
C VAL A 41 -14.89 -15.86 -11.70
N GLU A 42 -14.06 -16.38 -10.80
CA GLU A 42 -14.50 -17.04 -9.56
C GLU A 42 -15.32 -16.11 -8.67
N LEU A 43 -15.02 -14.82 -8.69
CA LEU A 43 -15.72 -13.79 -7.90
C LEU A 43 -16.73 -12.99 -8.72
N ARG A 44 -17.33 -13.66 -9.70
CA ARG A 44 -18.49 -13.18 -10.48
C ARG A 44 -18.22 -11.93 -11.33
N GLY A 45 -16.95 -11.69 -11.65
CA GLY A 45 -16.52 -10.64 -12.56
C GLY A 45 -16.37 -11.15 -13.99
N ARG A 46 -16.12 -10.23 -14.87
CA ARG A 46 -15.78 -10.47 -16.27
C ARG A 46 -14.48 -9.76 -16.60
N VAL A 47 -13.50 -10.49 -17.12
CA VAL A 47 -12.30 -9.91 -17.69
C VAL A 47 -12.69 -9.19 -18.98
N ILE A 48 -12.32 -7.92 -19.08
CA ILE A 48 -12.55 -7.11 -20.28
C ILE A 48 -11.39 -7.29 -21.24
N LYS A 49 -10.17 -7.05 -20.76
CA LYS A 49 -8.94 -7.16 -21.55
C LYS A 49 -7.71 -7.22 -20.67
N THR A 50 -6.61 -7.67 -21.25
CA THR A 50 -5.26 -7.52 -20.71
C THR A 50 -4.57 -6.36 -21.40
N ILE A 51 -3.77 -5.58 -20.67
CA ILE A 51 -3.05 -4.41 -21.15
C ILE A 51 -1.62 -4.52 -20.64
N GLY A 52 -0.72 -5.10 -21.45
CA GLY A 52 0.64 -5.42 -20.99
C GLY A 52 0.60 -6.43 -19.85
N ASP A 53 1.05 -6.05 -18.69
CA ASP A 53 1.08 -6.83 -17.45
C ASP A 53 -0.09 -6.53 -16.50
N ALA A 54 -1.12 -5.85 -17.00
CA ALA A 54 -2.34 -5.51 -16.26
C ALA A 54 -3.57 -6.22 -16.80
N VAL A 55 -4.55 -6.47 -15.92
CA VAL A 55 -5.89 -6.97 -16.24
C VAL A 55 -6.91 -5.90 -15.91
N MET A 56 -7.80 -5.63 -16.86
CA MET A 56 -9.01 -4.84 -16.64
C MET A 56 -10.21 -5.77 -16.50
N SER A 57 -10.96 -5.63 -15.42
CA SER A 57 -12.12 -6.43 -15.09
C SER A 57 -13.31 -5.58 -14.66
N VAL A 58 -14.52 -6.11 -14.77
CA VAL A 58 -15.75 -5.48 -14.27
C VAL A 58 -16.53 -6.42 -13.37
N PHE A 59 -17.22 -5.86 -12.38
CA PHE A 59 -18.04 -6.60 -11.41
C PHE A 59 -19.38 -5.89 -11.22
N HIS A 60 -20.43 -6.65 -10.92
CA HIS A 60 -21.76 -6.08 -10.68
C HIS A 60 -21.85 -5.28 -9.38
N THR A 61 -21.05 -5.61 -8.37
CA THR A 61 -21.05 -4.96 -7.07
C THR A 61 -19.64 -4.50 -6.67
N ALA A 62 -19.56 -3.50 -5.81
CA ALA A 62 -18.29 -3.08 -5.20
C ALA A 62 -17.69 -4.20 -4.33
N ASP A 63 -18.55 -4.99 -3.66
CA ASP A 63 -18.15 -6.11 -2.82
C ASP A 63 -17.46 -7.23 -3.60
N ASP A 64 -17.95 -7.56 -4.80
CA ASP A 64 -17.35 -8.58 -5.65
C ASP A 64 -15.96 -8.11 -6.14
N ALA A 65 -15.83 -6.84 -6.51
CA ALA A 65 -14.53 -6.24 -6.87
C ALA A 65 -13.54 -6.24 -5.70
N ALA A 66 -14.01 -5.88 -4.51
CA ALA A 66 -13.17 -5.88 -3.30
C ALA A 66 -12.70 -7.30 -2.93
N ALA A 67 -13.59 -8.29 -3.02
CA ALA A 67 -13.23 -9.70 -2.80
C ALA A 67 -12.22 -10.19 -3.84
N ALA A 68 -12.42 -9.85 -5.12
CA ALA A 68 -11.52 -10.22 -6.19
C ALA A 68 -10.13 -9.58 -6.00
N ALA A 69 -10.09 -8.30 -5.65
CA ALA A 69 -8.84 -7.60 -5.37
C ALA A 69 -8.04 -8.27 -4.23
N ALA A 70 -8.72 -8.62 -3.13
CA ALA A 70 -8.09 -9.29 -2.00
C ALA A 70 -7.53 -10.68 -2.38
N GLU A 71 -8.31 -11.47 -3.13
CA GLU A 71 -7.89 -12.81 -3.57
C GLU A 71 -6.75 -12.75 -4.59
N MET A 72 -6.77 -11.78 -5.52
CA MET A 72 -5.67 -11.55 -6.46
C MET A 72 -4.37 -11.26 -5.72
N GLN A 73 -4.37 -10.34 -4.76
CA GLN A 73 -3.19 -10.03 -3.94
C GLN A 73 -2.67 -11.25 -3.22
N LEU A 74 -3.57 -12.00 -2.56
CA LEU A 74 -3.22 -13.18 -1.78
C LEU A 74 -2.59 -14.28 -2.64
N ARG A 75 -3.15 -14.57 -3.82
CA ARG A 75 -2.64 -15.62 -4.71
C ARG A 75 -1.33 -15.21 -5.37
N VAL A 76 -1.20 -13.96 -5.81
CA VAL A 76 0.05 -13.48 -6.43
C VAL A 76 1.18 -13.38 -5.41
N ASP A 77 0.92 -12.98 -4.17
CA ASP A 77 1.94 -13.02 -3.11
C ASP A 77 2.49 -14.44 -2.90
N ARG A 78 1.65 -15.46 -3.03
CA ARG A 78 2.06 -16.88 -2.92
C ARG A 78 2.95 -17.36 -4.06
N LEU A 79 2.94 -16.71 -5.22
CA LEU A 79 3.85 -17.03 -6.33
C LEU A 79 5.27 -16.52 -6.06
N GLY A 80 5.42 -15.47 -5.28
CA GLY A 80 6.69 -14.80 -5.01
C GLY A 80 7.81 -15.69 -4.44
N PRO A 81 7.55 -16.56 -3.44
CA PRO A 81 8.57 -17.45 -2.86
C PRO A 81 9.24 -18.38 -3.87
N ALA A 82 8.52 -18.81 -4.91
CA ALA A 82 9.07 -19.70 -5.95
C ALA A 82 10.21 -19.05 -6.75
N VAL A 83 10.27 -17.72 -6.78
CA VAL A 83 11.30 -16.94 -7.49
C VAL A 83 12.24 -16.18 -6.55
N GLY A 84 12.16 -16.46 -5.23
CA GLY A 84 13.01 -15.83 -4.23
C GLY A 84 12.72 -14.32 -4.02
N ARG A 85 11.58 -13.84 -4.48
CA ARG A 85 11.17 -12.45 -4.39
C ARG A 85 9.71 -12.32 -3.95
N SER A 86 9.38 -11.26 -3.24
CA SER A 86 8.00 -10.85 -3.04
C SER A 86 7.45 -10.36 -4.38
N LEU A 87 6.33 -10.91 -4.81
CA LEU A 87 5.49 -10.35 -5.87
C LEU A 87 4.37 -9.55 -5.23
N GLY A 88 3.74 -8.68 -5.97
CA GLY A 88 2.58 -7.94 -5.49
C GLY A 88 1.95 -7.18 -6.65
N LEU A 89 0.68 -6.94 -6.55
CA LEU A 89 -0.08 -6.18 -7.53
C LEU A 89 -0.27 -4.73 -7.06
N ARG A 90 -0.45 -3.83 -7.99
CA ARG A 90 -1.10 -2.55 -7.79
C ARG A 90 -2.53 -2.72 -8.24
N ILE A 91 -3.50 -2.48 -7.38
CA ILE A 91 -4.91 -2.63 -7.72
C ILE A 91 -5.66 -1.34 -7.44
N GLY A 92 -6.41 -0.87 -8.44
CA GLY A 92 -7.34 0.24 -8.32
C GLY A 92 -8.72 -0.14 -8.78
N PHE A 93 -9.77 0.19 -8.03
CA PHE A 93 -11.14 -0.05 -8.46
C PHE A 93 -12.08 1.09 -8.10
N HIS A 94 -13.09 1.30 -8.94
CA HIS A 94 -14.13 2.31 -8.76
C HIS A 94 -15.48 1.79 -9.21
N PHE A 95 -16.52 2.11 -8.45
CA PHE A 95 -17.90 1.76 -8.81
C PHE A 95 -18.60 3.00 -9.36
N GLY A 96 -19.04 2.92 -10.62
CA GLY A 96 -19.71 4.05 -11.26
C GLY A 96 -20.35 3.71 -12.61
N PRO A 97 -20.89 4.73 -13.28
CA PRO A 97 -21.54 4.57 -14.59
C PRO A 97 -20.50 4.30 -15.68
N VAL A 98 -20.77 3.31 -16.51
CA VAL A 98 -20.00 2.96 -17.69
C VAL A 98 -20.88 2.87 -18.94
N VAL A 99 -20.26 3.11 -20.10
CA VAL A 99 -20.87 2.86 -21.43
C VAL A 99 -20.30 1.54 -21.93
N ALA A 100 -21.15 0.54 -22.12
CA ALA A 100 -20.74 -0.71 -22.75
C ALA A 100 -20.81 -0.56 -24.27
N HIS A 101 -19.77 -0.99 -24.97
CA HIS A 101 -19.71 -1.04 -26.41
C HIS A 101 -18.99 -2.32 -26.83
N GLU A 102 -19.70 -3.21 -27.50
CA GLU A 102 -19.25 -4.57 -27.82
C GLU A 102 -18.81 -5.32 -26.54
N GLU A 103 -17.57 -5.77 -26.48
CA GLU A 103 -17.00 -6.49 -25.32
C GLU A 103 -16.26 -5.56 -24.36
N ASP A 104 -16.18 -4.26 -24.63
CA ASP A 104 -15.43 -3.27 -23.85
C ASP A 104 -16.35 -2.33 -23.04
N VAL A 105 -15.79 -1.60 -22.10
CA VAL A 105 -16.48 -0.58 -21.32
C VAL A 105 -15.68 0.72 -21.32
N PHE A 106 -16.41 1.84 -21.34
CA PHE A 106 -15.84 3.19 -21.44
C PHE A 106 -16.50 4.13 -20.43
N GLY A 107 -15.84 5.20 -20.09
CA GLY A 107 -16.40 6.27 -19.28
C GLY A 107 -15.47 6.75 -18.20
N ASP A 108 -15.94 7.72 -17.41
CA ASP A 108 -15.17 8.34 -16.35
C ASP A 108 -14.80 7.34 -15.25
N ALA A 109 -15.69 6.37 -14.97
CA ALA A 109 -15.42 5.30 -14.00
C ALA A 109 -14.21 4.44 -14.40
N VAL A 110 -14.04 4.15 -15.69
CA VAL A 110 -12.87 3.41 -16.22
C VAL A 110 -11.59 4.21 -16.00
N ASN A 111 -11.64 5.51 -16.34
CA ASN A 111 -10.50 6.40 -16.19
C ASN A 111 -10.09 6.55 -14.71
N LEU A 112 -11.07 6.64 -13.80
CA LEU A 112 -10.79 6.78 -12.37
C LEU A 112 -10.19 5.50 -11.82
N ALA A 113 -10.74 4.32 -12.13
CA ALA A 113 -10.21 3.04 -11.70
C ALA A 113 -8.74 2.83 -12.16
N SER A 114 -8.43 3.17 -13.43
CA SER A 114 -7.06 3.11 -13.94
C SER A 114 -6.11 4.01 -13.13
N ARG A 115 -6.53 5.25 -12.83
CA ARG A 115 -5.69 6.17 -12.03
C ARG A 115 -5.53 5.74 -10.58
N LEU A 116 -6.53 5.13 -9.97
CA LEU A 116 -6.41 4.55 -8.66
C LEU A 116 -5.38 3.42 -8.65
N CYS A 117 -5.32 2.62 -9.72
CA CYS A 117 -4.29 1.61 -9.91
C CYS A 117 -2.89 2.22 -10.04
N ASP A 118 -2.75 3.32 -10.82
CA ASP A 118 -1.47 4.03 -10.97
C ASP A 118 -0.96 4.63 -9.64
N LEU A 119 -1.88 5.04 -8.76
CA LEU A 119 -1.58 5.62 -7.44
C LEU A 119 -1.28 4.56 -6.39
N ALA A 120 -1.67 3.31 -6.64
CA ALA A 120 -1.42 2.22 -5.71
C ALA A 120 0.06 1.84 -5.67
N SER A 121 0.56 1.58 -4.48
CA SER A 121 1.87 0.97 -4.26
C SER A 121 1.81 -0.54 -4.45
N LYS A 122 2.96 -1.19 -4.57
CA LYS A 122 3.06 -2.66 -4.62
C LYS A 122 2.39 -3.30 -3.40
N GLY A 123 1.50 -4.26 -3.66
CA GLY A 123 0.72 -4.95 -2.64
C GLY A 123 -0.47 -4.14 -2.12
N GLN A 124 -0.75 -2.98 -2.72
CA GLN A 124 -1.82 -2.09 -2.28
C GLN A 124 -3.05 -2.20 -3.18
N THR A 125 -4.22 -2.15 -2.57
CA THR A 125 -5.52 -2.03 -3.25
C THR A 125 -6.17 -0.71 -2.85
N VAL A 126 -6.44 0.14 -3.84
CA VAL A 126 -6.94 1.51 -3.64
C VAL A 126 -8.30 1.68 -4.30
N THR A 127 -9.19 2.34 -3.59
CA THR A 127 -10.48 2.82 -4.12
C THR A 127 -10.72 4.27 -3.69
N ASP A 128 -11.82 4.84 -4.10
CA ASP A 128 -12.26 6.17 -3.67
C ASP A 128 -13.34 6.09 -2.59
N GLU A 129 -13.60 7.22 -1.93
CA GLU A 129 -14.55 7.30 -0.83
C GLU A 129 -15.99 6.96 -1.25
N ASP A 130 -16.41 7.32 -2.47
CA ASP A 130 -17.76 7.01 -2.97
C ASP A 130 -17.95 5.51 -3.19
N THR A 131 -16.94 4.82 -3.69
CA THR A 131 -16.93 3.37 -3.83
C THR A 131 -16.87 2.69 -2.46
N ALA A 132 -16.03 3.19 -1.55
CA ALA A 132 -15.90 2.66 -0.19
C ALA A 132 -17.23 2.68 0.57
N ARG A 133 -18.06 3.72 0.41
CA ARG A 133 -19.42 3.79 1.00
C ARG A 133 -20.41 2.76 0.43
N ARG A 134 -20.11 2.15 -0.70
CA ARG A 134 -20.94 1.10 -1.32
C ARG A 134 -20.53 -0.30 -0.89
N LEU A 135 -19.40 -0.43 -0.22
CA LEU A 135 -18.97 -1.69 0.37
C LEU A 135 -19.83 -2.03 1.58
N SER A 136 -20.12 -3.31 1.75
CA SER A 136 -20.82 -3.80 2.94
C SER A 136 -19.97 -3.62 4.22
N ASP A 137 -20.62 -3.60 5.37
CA ASP A 137 -20.01 -3.36 6.68
C ASP A 137 -18.87 -4.36 7.01
N ARG A 138 -18.85 -5.52 6.39
CA ARG A 138 -17.78 -6.52 6.57
C ARG A 138 -16.40 -5.99 6.17
N TYR A 139 -16.35 -4.99 5.27
CA TYR A 139 -15.10 -4.37 4.84
C TYR A 139 -14.66 -3.19 5.72
N ALA A 140 -15.55 -2.66 6.57
CA ALA A 140 -15.25 -1.48 7.39
C ALA A 140 -13.93 -1.60 8.20
N PRO A 141 -13.59 -2.76 8.82
CA PRO A 141 -12.31 -2.91 9.53
C PRO A 141 -11.08 -2.91 8.60
N SER A 142 -11.28 -3.18 7.31
CA SER A 142 -10.21 -3.27 6.31
C SER A 142 -10.04 -1.98 5.51
N LEU A 143 -10.90 -0.97 5.73
CA LEU A 143 -10.83 0.30 5.02
C LEU A 143 -9.96 1.30 5.78
N ARG A 144 -9.02 1.89 5.07
CA ARG A 144 -8.12 2.91 5.62
C ARG A 144 -8.11 4.13 4.72
N LYS A 145 -8.45 5.28 5.29
CA LYS A 145 -8.35 6.55 4.56
C LYS A 145 -6.87 6.92 4.40
N LEU A 146 -6.46 7.19 3.17
CA LEU A 146 -5.11 7.63 2.84
C LEU A 146 -5.05 9.17 2.82
N PHE A 147 -5.01 9.73 1.64
CA PHE A 147 -4.94 11.16 1.38
C PHE A 147 -5.86 11.51 0.21
N SER A 148 -6.08 12.80 -0.02
CA SER A 148 -6.82 13.26 -1.20
C SER A 148 -5.85 13.72 -2.28
N VAL A 149 -6.19 13.44 -3.54
CA VAL A 149 -5.37 13.84 -4.70
C VAL A 149 -6.22 14.55 -5.74
N PRO A 150 -5.68 15.54 -6.43
CA PRO A 150 -6.31 16.09 -7.61
C PRO A 150 -6.26 15.05 -8.73
N VAL A 151 -7.43 14.64 -9.22
CA VAL A 151 -7.55 13.71 -10.34
C VAL A 151 -7.95 14.51 -11.59
N LYS A 152 -7.18 14.41 -12.66
CA LYS A 152 -7.44 15.12 -13.91
C LYS A 152 -8.86 14.78 -14.43
N GLY A 153 -9.69 15.80 -14.64
CA GLY A 153 -11.10 15.64 -15.04
C GLY A 153 -12.10 15.61 -13.90
N LYS A 154 -11.67 15.67 -12.64
CA LYS A 154 -12.54 15.87 -11.46
C LYS A 154 -12.40 17.32 -10.98
N ALA A 155 -13.53 17.94 -10.62
CA ALA A 155 -13.56 19.31 -10.08
C ALA A 155 -13.08 19.37 -8.61
N GLN A 156 -13.14 18.25 -7.90
CA GLN A 156 -12.74 18.12 -6.51
C GLN A 156 -11.66 17.06 -6.38
N GLU A 157 -10.84 17.17 -5.34
CA GLU A 157 -9.90 16.13 -4.98
C GLU A 157 -10.62 14.82 -4.64
N VAL A 158 -10.04 13.70 -5.03
CA VAL A 158 -10.55 12.36 -4.75
C VAL A 158 -9.86 11.84 -3.49
N ALA A 159 -10.66 11.55 -2.47
CA ALA A 159 -10.16 10.91 -1.26
C ALA A 159 -9.88 9.42 -1.54
N LEU A 160 -8.64 9.02 -1.34
CA LEU A 160 -8.19 7.65 -1.55
C LEU A 160 -8.43 6.81 -0.31
N ILE A 161 -8.97 5.62 -0.51
CA ILE A 161 -9.20 4.62 0.52
C ILE A 161 -8.43 3.36 0.16
N GLU A 162 -7.61 2.88 1.06
CA GLU A 162 -6.97 1.58 0.95
C GLU A 162 -7.90 0.49 1.47
N LEU A 163 -7.98 -0.61 0.73
CA LEU A 163 -8.60 -1.86 1.18
C LEU A 163 -7.49 -2.83 1.58
N ALA A 164 -7.33 -3.06 2.88
CA ALA A 164 -6.40 -4.06 3.39
C ALA A 164 -6.91 -5.47 3.06
N TRP A 165 -6.12 -6.24 2.34
CA TRP A 165 -6.47 -7.60 1.90
C TRP A 165 -5.93 -8.69 2.83
N GLN A 166 -4.95 -8.36 3.64
CA GLN A 166 -4.54 -9.21 4.76
C GLN A 166 -5.42 -8.87 5.96
N PRO A 167 -5.95 -9.89 6.67
CA PRO A 167 -6.59 -9.59 7.95
C PRO A 167 -5.57 -8.77 8.75
N ALA A 168 -6.03 -7.69 9.36
CA ALA A 168 -5.27 -7.06 10.42
C ALA A 168 -4.97 -8.20 11.39
N THR A 169 -3.77 -8.73 11.33
CA THR A 169 -3.24 -9.55 12.41
C THR A 169 -3.33 -8.62 13.60
N GLU A 170 -4.17 -8.97 14.59
CA GLU A 170 -4.38 -8.19 15.81
C GLU A 170 -3.07 -7.91 16.57
N ASP A 171 -1.97 -8.39 16.04
CA ASP A 171 -0.64 -8.37 16.62
C ASP A 171 0.41 -7.77 15.70
N ARG A 172 0.23 -6.58 15.16
CA ARG A 172 1.43 -5.82 14.74
C ARG A 172 1.11 -4.45 14.15
N THR A 173 0.46 -3.62 14.90
CA THR A 173 0.91 -2.25 14.95
C THR A 173 2.21 -2.32 15.76
N LEU A 174 3.35 -2.37 15.07
CA LEU A 174 4.64 -2.21 15.72
C LEU A 174 4.69 -0.76 16.17
N ILE A 175 4.27 -0.55 17.40
CA ILE A 175 4.35 0.76 18.05
C ILE A 175 5.82 0.94 18.43
N VAL A 176 6.55 1.68 17.59
CA VAL A 176 7.78 2.29 18.09
C VAL A 176 7.34 3.38 19.04
N GLY A 177 7.32 3.07 20.32
CA GLY A 177 7.12 4.08 21.37
C GLY A 177 8.28 5.07 21.31
N ALA A 178 8.00 6.35 21.11
CA ALA A 178 9.01 7.40 21.14
C ALA A 178 8.67 8.36 22.28
N HIS A 179 9.56 8.45 23.25
CA HIS A 179 9.46 9.41 24.35
C HIS A 179 10.61 10.40 24.28
N ALA A 180 10.28 11.67 24.12
CA ALA A 180 11.30 12.73 24.21
C ALA A 180 11.47 13.15 25.68
N ARG A 181 12.72 13.20 26.12
CA ARG A 181 13.12 13.72 27.44
C ARG A 181 14.14 14.82 27.25
N ALA A 182 14.14 15.77 28.13
CA ALA A 182 15.23 16.76 28.24
C ALA A 182 16.04 16.42 29.50
N ASP A 183 17.29 16.04 29.31
CA ASP A 183 18.23 15.85 30.42
C ASP A 183 19.37 16.86 30.28
N GLY A 184 19.57 17.67 31.32
CA GLY A 184 20.63 18.68 31.34
C GLY A 184 20.60 19.71 30.19
N GLY A 185 19.42 19.99 29.61
CA GLY A 185 19.24 20.92 28.48
C GLY A 185 19.48 20.33 27.09
N GLN A 186 19.67 19.00 26.99
CA GLN A 186 19.81 18.29 25.71
C GLN A 186 18.57 17.44 25.42
N ALA A 187 18.07 17.52 24.19
CA ALA A 187 16.96 16.67 23.75
C ALA A 187 17.45 15.23 23.55
N LEU A 188 16.79 14.29 24.23
CA LEU A 188 16.95 12.84 24.08
C LEU A 188 15.66 12.24 23.54
N LEU A 189 15.76 11.23 22.70
CA LEU A 189 14.64 10.45 22.21
C LEU A 189 14.88 8.98 22.55
N GLU A 190 13.99 8.44 23.35
CA GLU A 190 13.96 7.01 23.67
C GLU A 190 12.98 6.31 22.73
N LEU A 191 13.46 5.28 22.04
CA LEU A 191 12.70 4.47 21.12
C LEU A 191 12.57 3.07 21.72
N ASP A 192 11.35 2.52 21.70
CA ASP A 192 11.06 1.14 22.14
C ASP A 192 10.35 0.38 21.02
N LEU A 193 10.83 -0.81 20.74
CA LEU A 193 10.20 -1.74 19.81
C LEU A 193 10.30 -3.15 20.39
N ASP A 194 9.18 -3.75 20.76
CA ASP A 194 9.11 -5.13 21.31
C ASP A 194 10.11 -5.35 22.47
N GLY A 195 10.34 -4.34 23.33
CA GLY A 195 11.27 -4.37 24.45
C GLY A 195 12.74 -4.12 24.07
N VAL A 196 13.02 -3.86 22.79
CA VAL A 196 14.33 -3.35 22.35
C VAL A 196 14.32 -1.83 22.49
N GLN A 197 15.10 -1.34 23.46
CA GLN A 197 15.19 0.11 23.72
C GLN A 197 16.44 0.71 23.10
N VAL A 198 16.28 1.84 22.44
CA VAL A 198 17.36 2.61 21.83
C VAL A 198 17.22 4.07 22.22
N GLU A 199 18.24 4.63 22.86
CA GLU A 199 18.31 6.05 23.15
C GLU A 199 19.08 6.79 22.05
N MET A 200 18.49 7.87 21.55
CA MET A 200 19.10 8.80 20.61
C MET A 200 19.46 10.11 21.30
N GLY A 201 20.67 10.56 21.07
CA GLY A 201 21.20 11.78 21.67
C GLY A 201 22.40 12.30 20.87
N PRO A 202 23.30 13.07 21.51
CA PRO A 202 24.48 13.59 20.85
C PRO A 202 25.42 12.52 20.29
N GLN A 203 25.50 11.35 20.96
CA GLN A 203 26.39 10.26 20.58
C GLN A 203 25.76 9.32 19.54
N ARG A 204 24.44 9.13 19.59
CA ARG A 204 23.69 8.32 18.61
C ARG A 204 22.70 9.21 17.87
N ARG A 205 23.09 9.68 16.72
CA ARG A 205 22.34 10.68 15.94
C ARG A 205 21.43 10.10 14.87
N LYS A 206 21.47 8.77 14.68
CA LYS A 206 20.75 8.07 13.63
C LYS A 206 20.30 6.70 14.14
N VAL A 207 19.06 6.33 13.82
CA VAL A 207 18.49 5.00 14.02
C VAL A 207 17.77 4.60 12.76
N THR A 208 18.02 3.39 12.28
CA THR A 208 17.42 2.80 11.08
C THR A 208 16.35 1.80 11.45
N ILE A 209 15.26 1.81 10.70
CA ILE A 209 14.10 0.93 10.89
C ILE A 209 13.85 0.23 9.57
N GLY A 210 13.71 -1.09 9.58
CA GLY A 210 13.46 -1.82 8.35
C GLY A 210 13.47 -3.32 8.52
N ARG A 211 13.28 -4.05 7.42
CA ARG A 211 13.31 -5.52 7.41
C ARG A 211 14.73 -6.08 7.28
N ASP A 212 15.71 -5.24 6.95
CA ASP A 212 17.11 -5.66 6.89
C ASP A 212 17.61 -6.04 8.30
N LEU A 213 18.40 -7.11 8.37
CA LEU A 213 19.01 -7.55 9.64
C LEU A 213 20.06 -6.58 10.18
N GLU A 214 20.56 -5.69 9.34
CA GLU A 214 21.50 -4.64 9.73
C GLU A 214 20.79 -3.36 10.23
N ALA A 215 19.44 -3.31 10.16
CA ALA A 215 18.71 -2.19 10.74
C ALA A 215 18.76 -2.22 12.27
N ASP A 216 18.84 -1.05 12.90
CA ASP A 216 18.82 -0.93 14.36
C ASP A 216 17.54 -1.51 14.96
N PHE A 217 16.42 -1.29 14.29
CA PHE A 217 15.14 -1.96 14.54
C PHE A 217 14.79 -2.84 13.35
N THR A 218 15.01 -4.14 13.49
CA THR A 218 14.64 -5.13 12.47
C THR A 218 13.18 -5.55 12.64
N ILE A 219 12.35 -5.21 11.67
CA ILE A 219 10.93 -5.58 11.62
C ILE A 219 10.75 -6.73 10.63
N ARG A 220 10.47 -7.94 11.12
CA ARG A 220 10.30 -9.14 10.28
C ARG A 220 8.90 -9.24 9.69
N ASP A 221 8.49 -8.18 8.98
CA ASP A 221 7.22 -8.14 8.26
C ASP A 221 7.45 -7.83 6.78
N ARG A 222 6.68 -8.50 5.90
CA ARG A 222 6.83 -8.37 4.45
C ARG A 222 6.36 -7.02 3.92
N SER A 223 5.46 -6.34 4.62
CA SER A 223 4.99 -5.00 4.31
C SER A 223 6.05 -3.93 4.60
N VAL A 224 7.06 -4.26 5.40
CA VAL A 224 8.15 -3.35 5.77
C VAL A 224 9.29 -3.45 4.75
N SER A 225 9.69 -2.34 4.18
CA SER A 225 10.83 -2.25 3.26
C SER A 225 12.14 -2.61 3.98
N ARG A 226 13.16 -3.09 3.26
CA ARG A 226 14.48 -3.39 3.83
C ARG A 226 15.06 -2.18 4.58
N ALA A 227 15.12 -1.04 3.93
CA ALA A 227 15.36 0.27 4.54
C ALA A 227 14.01 1.02 4.53
N HIS A 228 13.24 0.92 5.62
CA HIS A 228 11.87 1.44 5.67
C HIS A 228 11.84 2.91 6.07
N ALA A 229 12.44 3.22 7.17
CA ALA A 229 12.52 4.57 7.68
C ALA A 229 13.81 4.78 8.48
N MET A 230 14.11 6.02 8.74
CA MET A 230 15.26 6.43 9.54
C MET A 230 14.86 7.59 10.43
N ILE A 231 15.30 7.56 11.68
CA ILE A 231 15.15 8.70 12.57
C ILE A 231 16.53 9.36 12.70
N GLU A 232 16.59 10.66 12.42
CA GLU A 232 17.80 11.47 12.53
C GLU A 232 17.66 12.56 13.58
N ARG A 233 18.71 12.78 14.37
CA ARG A 233 18.83 13.96 15.21
C ARG A 233 19.45 15.10 14.41
N ARG A 234 18.65 16.15 14.15
CA ARG A 234 19.07 17.38 13.48
C ARG A 234 19.06 18.52 14.48
N ARG A 235 20.23 18.91 14.99
CA ARG A 235 20.39 19.84 16.12
C ARG A 235 19.71 19.30 17.38
N GLU A 236 18.62 19.94 17.80
CA GLU A 236 17.80 19.54 18.97
C GLU A 236 16.45 18.94 18.59
N ARG A 237 16.28 18.56 17.33
CA ARG A 237 15.04 17.95 16.83
C ARG A 237 15.31 16.56 16.29
N PHE A 238 14.34 15.70 16.42
CA PHE A 238 14.33 14.38 15.80
C PHE A 238 13.39 14.40 14.59
N VAL A 239 13.86 13.85 13.49
CA VAL A 239 13.16 13.84 12.21
C VAL A 239 13.06 12.41 11.74
N LEU A 240 11.83 11.92 11.52
CA LEU A 240 11.58 10.68 10.81
C LEU A 240 11.69 10.97 9.31
N VAL A 241 12.48 10.18 8.61
CA VAL A 241 12.63 10.20 7.15
C VAL A 241 12.13 8.87 6.63
N ASP A 242 11.07 8.90 5.83
CA ASP A 242 10.49 7.70 5.23
C ASP A 242 11.15 7.40 3.88
N HIS A 243 11.57 6.14 3.71
CA HIS A 243 12.14 5.59 2.46
C HIS A 243 11.35 4.38 1.98
N SER A 244 10.21 4.11 2.59
CA SER A 244 9.45 2.90 2.36
C SER A 244 8.64 2.94 1.08
N SER A 245 8.29 1.76 0.58
CA SER A 245 7.39 1.63 -0.57
C SER A 245 5.93 1.89 -0.20
N ASN A 246 5.57 1.71 1.08
CA ASN A 246 4.18 1.74 1.54
C ASN A 246 3.86 2.94 2.44
N GLY A 247 4.86 3.68 2.87
CA GLY A 247 4.74 4.76 3.84
C GLY A 247 4.81 4.28 5.29
N SER A 248 5.15 5.21 6.18
CA SER A 248 5.10 5.07 7.63
C SER A 248 3.88 5.80 8.17
N PHE A 249 3.29 5.30 9.23
CA PHE A 249 2.16 5.93 9.91
C PHE A 249 2.61 6.35 11.30
N VAL A 250 2.43 7.62 11.60
CA VAL A 250 2.88 8.22 12.86
C VAL A 250 1.69 8.80 13.61
N THR A 251 1.52 8.36 14.85
CA THR A 251 0.49 8.89 15.74
C THR A 251 1.17 9.61 16.90
N PHE A 252 0.85 10.89 17.09
CA PHE A 252 1.20 11.62 18.29
C PHE A 252 0.06 11.55 19.30
N GLU A 253 0.39 11.52 20.57
CA GLU A 253 -0.64 11.51 21.64
C GLU A 253 -1.63 12.66 21.46
N GLY A 254 -2.93 12.34 21.43
CA GLY A 254 -4.01 13.32 21.24
C GLY A 254 -4.14 13.89 19.83
N ARG A 255 -3.45 13.36 18.82
CA ARG A 255 -3.55 13.80 17.42
C ARG A 255 -3.96 12.66 16.50
N PRO A 256 -4.59 12.94 15.36
CA PRO A 256 -4.87 11.93 14.36
C PRO A 256 -3.56 11.37 13.76
N GLU A 257 -3.63 10.13 13.31
CA GLU A 257 -2.53 9.46 12.61
C GLU A 257 -2.13 10.23 11.34
N THR A 258 -0.84 10.39 11.12
CA THR A 258 -0.26 11.05 9.96
C THR A 258 0.53 10.02 9.14
N ARG A 259 0.25 9.91 7.86
CA ARG A 259 1.07 9.12 6.93
C ARG A 259 2.25 9.94 6.45
N VAL A 260 3.41 9.33 6.46
CA VAL A 260 4.66 9.87 5.89
C VAL A 260 5.10 8.92 4.78
N HIS A 261 5.29 9.41 3.56
CA HIS A 261 5.69 8.58 2.43
C HIS A 261 6.67 9.34 1.53
N HIS A 262 7.94 8.93 1.55
CA HIS A 262 9.06 9.63 0.92
C HIS A 262 9.20 11.09 1.38
N GLU A 263 8.75 11.37 2.60
CA GLU A 263 8.73 12.69 3.22
C GLU A 263 9.43 12.65 4.59
N GLU A 264 9.60 13.83 5.17
CA GLU A 264 10.17 14.01 6.49
C GLU A 264 9.12 14.50 7.47
N LEU A 265 9.10 13.94 8.67
CA LEU A 265 8.23 14.36 9.76
C LEU A 265 9.06 14.69 11.00
N THR A 266 8.92 15.90 11.51
CA THR A 266 9.54 16.27 12.80
C THR A 266 8.78 15.60 13.94
N LEU A 267 9.48 14.77 14.71
CA LEU A 267 8.98 14.17 15.94
C LEU A 267 9.07 15.24 17.05
N VAL A 268 7.93 15.86 17.36
CA VAL A 268 7.87 16.90 18.40
C VAL A 268 7.65 16.21 19.73
N GLY A 269 8.66 16.22 20.59
CA GLY A 269 8.47 15.91 22.00
C GLY A 269 7.74 17.07 22.67
N HIS A 270 6.73 16.79 23.45
CA HIS A 270 6.19 17.77 24.39
C HIS A 270 7.13 17.82 25.60
N GLY A 271 7.60 19.05 25.90
CA GLY A 271 8.21 19.35 27.18
C GLY A 271 7.16 19.37 28.28
#